data_2079f4e2f7582224be01510c7cd2a6c7
#
_entry.id   2079f4e2f7582224be01510c7cd2a6c7
#
_cell.length_a   1.000
_cell.length_b   1.000
_cell.length_c   1.000
_cell.angle_alpha   90.00
_cell.angle_beta   90.00
_cell.angle_gamma   90.00
#
_symmetry.space_group_name_H-M   'P 1'
#
loop_
_entity.id
_entity.type
_entity.pdbx_description
1 polymer ?
#
loop_
_entity_poly.entity_id
_entity_poly.type
_entity_poly.pdbx_seq_one_letter_code
_entity_poly.pdbx_strand_id
1 'polypeptide(L)'
;PDRNKYLVLKMSFSSIVSDPEKMEASFNSNCDMIFTDFCLKYADLLPPDTLEMVQQKEVASEKLTAVCLSLRRQGLKMYLILDEYDNFANNVLVNYGNTRYRSLTHGDGFLRNFLKTVKDYTDRVVERMYITGVSPVTMDDLTSGFNIASNQSTNPVFNNMIGFTEAEVRELLEYYRQQGKIIHPVDELISMMKPWYDNYCFSGRSLKELPMYNSDMVLYFVNSYLSTQLPPENMLDTNCRTDYNKLRHLILIDKNFGKNASIIQEIITQGETVGRIKESFPAVEIAQTDNFKSLLFYYGI
;
A
#
# COMPACT_ATOMS: atom_id res chain seq x y z
N PRO A 1 -4.29 -13.56 22.35
CA PRO A 1 -3.36 -12.62 21.73
C PRO A 1 -2.05 -13.32 21.39
N ASP A 2 -1.58 -13.14 20.14
CA ASP A 2 -0.37 -13.83 19.62
C ASP A 2 0.91 -13.05 19.91
N ARG A 3 0.92 -12.28 20.99
CA ARG A 3 2.07 -11.45 21.40
C ARG A 3 3.30 -12.34 21.64
N ASN A 4 4.43 -11.96 21.06
CA ASN A 4 5.75 -12.64 21.19
C ASN A 4 5.80 -14.09 20.64
N LYS A 5 4.87 -14.46 19.74
CA LYS A 5 4.89 -15.79 19.11
C LYS A 5 5.67 -15.85 17.80
N TYR A 6 5.97 -14.70 17.21
CA TYR A 6 6.56 -14.62 15.88
C TYR A 6 7.82 -13.77 15.87
N LEU A 7 8.77 -14.16 15.05
CA LEU A 7 9.82 -13.28 14.59
C LEU A 7 9.25 -12.44 13.44
N VAL A 8 9.32 -11.11 13.54
CA VAL A 8 8.73 -10.21 12.56
C VAL A 8 9.76 -9.80 11.52
N LEU A 9 9.53 -10.20 10.27
CA LEU A 9 10.28 -9.72 9.11
C LEU A 9 9.44 -8.67 8.40
N LYS A 10 9.85 -7.40 8.49
CA LYS A 10 9.24 -6.29 7.74
C LYS A 10 10.11 -5.95 6.54
N MET A 11 9.50 -5.96 5.35
CA MET A 11 10.13 -5.61 4.08
C MET A 11 9.35 -4.45 3.46
N SER A 12 10.03 -3.34 3.13
CA SER A 12 9.46 -2.25 2.32
C SER A 12 10.13 -2.22 0.96
N PHE A 13 9.33 -2.09 -0.08
CA PHE A 13 9.81 -2.01 -1.46
C PHE A 13 9.77 -0.59 -2.02
N SER A 14 9.55 0.42 -1.16
CA SER A 14 9.50 1.84 -1.53
C SER A 14 10.78 2.37 -2.16
N SER A 15 11.94 1.87 -1.72
CA SER A 15 13.27 2.33 -2.15
C SER A 15 13.81 1.63 -3.40
N ILE A 16 13.07 0.65 -3.96
CA ILE A 16 13.51 -0.09 -5.13
C ILE A 16 13.46 0.81 -6.37
N VAL A 17 14.58 0.84 -7.09
CA VAL A 17 14.71 1.63 -8.33
C VAL A 17 13.84 1.02 -9.42
N SER A 18 13.06 1.86 -10.11
CA SER A 18 12.13 1.42 -11.17
C SER A 18 12.78 1.29 -12.55
N ASP A 19 14.08 1.61 -12.70
CA ASP A 19 14.83 1.42 -13.94
C ASP A 19 14.92 -0.08 -14.26
N PRO A 20 14.39 -0.55 -15.40
CA PRO A 20 14.33 -1.97 -15.74
C PRO A 20 15.69 -2.71 -15.76
N GLU A 21 16.79 -1.98 -16.01
CA GLU A 21 18.14 -2.57 -16.05
C GLU A 21 18.76 -2.69 -14.65
N LYS A 22 18.27 -1.93 -13.66
CA LYS A 22 18.83 -1.86 -12.30
C LYS A 22 17.92 -2.41 -11.24
N MET A 23 16.63 -2.59 -11.54
CA MET A 23 15.62 -2.88 -10.51
C MET A 23 15.84 -4.23 -9.83
N GLU A 24 16.24 -5.29 -10.55
CA GLU A 24 16.50 -6.60 -9.94
C GLU A 24 17.68 -6.53 -8.98
N ALA A 25 18.77 -5.87 -9.38
CA ALA A 25 19.91 -5.63 -8.50
C ALA A 25 19.53 -4.78 -7.29
N SER A 26 18.72 -3.73 -7.49
CA SER A 26 18.20 -2.89 -6.42
C SER A 26 17.28 -3.67 -5.46
N PHE A 27 16.41 -4.54 -6.00
CA PHE A 27 15.56 -5.42 -5.21
C PHE A 27 16.40 -6.38 -4.35
N ASN A 28 17.37 -7.06 -4.94
CA ASN A 28 18.24 -8.00 -4.23
C ASN A 28 19.06 -7.28 -3.15
N SER A 29 19.59 -6.09 -3.44
CA SER A 29 20.33 -5.28 -2.47
C SER A 29 19.46 -4.80 -1.30
N ASN A 30 18.23 -4.34 -1.58
CA ASN A 30 17.27 -3.97 -0.55
C ASN A 30 16.94 -5.17 0.35
N CYS A 31 16.64 -6.32 -0.24
CA CYS A 31 16.36 -7.55 0.49
C CYS A 31 17.56 -8.03 1.30
N ASP A 32 18.78 -7.88 0.78
CA ASP A 32 20.02 -8.25 1.50
C ASP A 32 20.17 -7.48 2.81
N MET A 33 19.97 -6.17 2.77
CA MET A 33 20.01 -5.32 3.97
C MET A 33 18.94 -5.75 4.99
N ILE A 34 17.72 -6.02 4.53
CA ILE A 34 16.60 -6.43 5.40
C ILE A 34 16.86 -7.78 6.05
N PHE A 35 17.35 -8.77 5.30
CA PHE A 35 17.66 -10.09 5.85
C PHE A 35 18.85 -10.06 6.80
N THR A 36 19.86 -9.25 6.51
CA THR A 36 21.00 -9.04 7.40
C THR A 36 20.54 -8.43 8.74
N ASP A 37 19.73 -7.37 8.68
CA ASP A 37 19.16 -6.73 9.89
C ASP A 37 18.30 -7.72 10.71
N PHE A 38 17.46 -8.51 10.02
CA PHE A 38 16.67 -9.56 10.66
C PHE A 38 17.55 -10.59 11.39
N CYS A 39 18.62 -11.07 10.75
CA CYS A 39 19.53 -12.04 11.34
C CYS A 39 20.25 -11.45 12.57
N LEU A 40 20.70 -10.20 12.49
CA LEU A 40 21.34 -9.51 13.62
C LEU A 40 20.37 -9.26 14.77
N LYS A 41 19.14 -8.82 14.46
CA LYS A 41 18.09 -8.55 15.46
C LYS A 41 17.72 -9.80 16.28
N TYR A 42 17.71 -10.96 15.65
CA TYR A 42 17.31 -12.21 16.28
C TYR A 42 18.45 -13.21 16.45
N ALA A 43 19.70 -12.71 16.52
CA ALA A 43 20.90 -13.55 16.62
C ALA A 43 20.86 -14.55 17.78
N ASP A 44 20.28 -14.18 18.92
CA ASP A 44 20.16 -15.06 20.09
C ASP A 44 19.18 -16.23 19.90
N LEU A 45 18.28 -16.12 18.91
CA LEU A 45 17.23 -17.12 18.64
C LEU A 45 17.53 -17.97 17.41
N LEU A 46 18.36 -17.47 16.52
CA LEU A 46 18.72 -18.12 15.26
C LEU A 46 19.99 -18.99 15.42
N PRO A 47 20.15 -20.04 14.59
CA PRO A 47 21.41 -20.77 14.52
C PRO A 47 22.58 -19.82 14.21
N PRO A 48 23.78 -20.03 14.80
CA PRO A 48 24.93 -19.13 14.62
C PRO A 48 25.39 -18.99 13.15
N ASP A 49 25.16 -20.01 12.33
CA ASP A 49 25.49 -20.05 10.89
C ASP A 49 24.48 -19.33 10.00
N THR A 50 23.37 -18.82 10.55
CA THR A 50 22.27 -18.23 9.75
C THR A 50 22.71 -17.05 8.92
N LEU A 51 23.42 -16.09 9.52
CA LEU A 51 23.89 -14.89 8.82
C LEU A 51 24.84 -15.26 7.66
N GLU A 52 25.76 -16.16 7.91
CA GLU A 52 26.69 -16.64 6.88
C GLU A 52 25.94 -17.32 5.72
N MET A 53 24.98 -18.21 6.05
CA MET A 53 24.13 -18.86 5.04
C MET A 53 23.38 -17.85 4.15
N VAL A 54 22.87 -16.75 4.74
CA VAL A 54 22.17 -15.69 4.01
C VAL A 54 23.13 -14.90 3.13
N GLN A 55 24.32 -14.56 3.65
CA GLN A 55 25.33 -13.77 2.92
C GLN A 55 25.97 -14.54 1.74
N GLN A 56 26.01 -15.87 1.80
CA GLN A 56 26.47 -16.71 0.70
C GLN A 56 25.50 -16.74 -0.50
N LYS A 57 24.30 -16.17 -0.38
CA LYS A 57 23.29 -16.11 -1.44
C LYS A 57 23.29 -14.74 -2.11
N GLU A 58 23.03 -14.71 -3.41
CA GLU A 58 22.98 -13.47 -4.20
C GLU A 58 21.55 -13.02 -4.43
N VAL A 59 20.60 -13.96 -4.60
CA VAL A 59 19.22 -13.69 -4.98
C VAL A 59 18.32 -13.65 -3.75
N ALA A 60 17.42 -12.66 -3.68
CA ALA A 60 16.52 -12.44 -2.55
C ALA A 60 15.67 -13.67 -2.19
N SER A 61 15.18 -14.44 -3.17
CA SER A 61 14.42 -15.68 -2.94
C SER A 61 15.26 -16.76 -2.26
N GLU A 62 16.54 -16.88 -2.60
CA GLU A 62 17.46 -17.82 -1.96
C GLU A 62 17.83 -17.37 -0.54
N LYS A 63 18.01 -16.07 -0.31
CA LYS A 63 18.23 -15.50 1.02
C LYS A 63 17.03 -15.76 1.94
N LEU A 64 15.80 -15.53 1.44
CA LEU A 64 14.58 -15.88 2.16
C LEU A 64 14.52 -17.37 2.49
N THR A 65 14.91 -18.22 1.55
CA THR A 65 15.00 -19.67 1.76
C THR A 65 15.97 -20.00 2.90
N ALA A 66 17.15 -19.39 2.95
CA ALA A 66 18.14 -19.60 4.02
C ALA A 66 17.59 -19.17 5.40
N VAL A 67 16.92 -18.00 5.47
CA VAL A 67 16.25 -17.54 6.70
C VAL A 67 15.17 -18.53 7.13
N CYS A 68 14.29 -18.95 6.23
CA CYS A 68 13.21 -19.88 6.54
C CYS A 68 13.71 -21.26 6.99
N LEU A 69 14.79 -21.77 6.39
CA LEU A 69 15.42 -23.01 6.84
C LEU A 69 15.98 -22.88 8.25
N SER A 70 16.62 -21.77 8.57
CA SER A 70 17.14 -21.51 9.93
C SER A 70 16.03 -21.43 10.97
N LEU A 71 14.94 -20.73 10.67
CA LEU A 71 13.75 -20.66 11.54
C LEU A 71 13.14 -22.07 11.75
N ARG A 72 13.03 -22.84 10.67
CA ARG A 72 12.49 -24.21 10.73
C ARG A 72 13.35 -25.13 11.62
N ARG A 73 14.68 -25.00 11.55
CA ARG A 73 15.62 -25.79 12.42
C ARG A 73 15.37 -25.54 13.91
N GLN A 74 14.91 -24.33 14.27
CA GLN A 74 14.61 -23.93 15.65
C GLN A 74 13.12 -24.06 16.01
N GLY A 75 12.26 -24.51 15.10
CA GLY A 75 10.82 -24.55 15.33
C GLY A 75 10.15 -23.17 15.48
N LEU A 76 10.83 -22.11 15.01
CA LEU A 76 10.36 -20.73 15.10
C LEU A 76 9.42 -20.39 13.94
N LYS A 77 8.53 -19.42 14.19
CA LYS A 77 7.54 -18.94 13.22
C LYS A 77 7.79 -17.48 12.88
N MET A 78 7.47 -17.11 11.65
CA MET A 78 7.62 -15.78 11.10
C MET A 78 6.26 -15.11 10.90
N TYR A 79 6.19 -13.81 11.20
CA TYR A 79 5.19 -12.89 10.70
C TYR A 79 5.85 -12.02 9.63
N LEU A 80 5.45 -12.20 8.38
CA LEU A 80 5.97 -11.43 7.25
C LEU A 80 5.09 -10.20 7.01
N ILE A 81 5.69 -9.02 6.95
CA ILE A 81 5.04 -7.77 6.57
C ILE A 81 5.70 -7.28 5.28
N LEU A 82 4.92 -7.19 4.20
CA LEU A 82 5.34 -6.60 2.93
C LEU A 82 4.66 -5.26 2.75
N ASP A 83 5.43 -4.18 2.77
CA ASP A 83 4.95 -2.82 2.67
C ASP A 83 5.31 -2.24 1.29
N GLU A 84 4.35 -1.56 0.65
CA GLU A 84 4.50 -1.00 -0.70
C GLU A 84 4.98 -2.03 -1.75
N TYR A 85 4.41 -3.25 -1.69
CA TYR A 85 4.84 -4.37 -2.51
C TYR A 85 4.78 -4.11 -4.02
N ASP A 86 3.91 -3.21 -4.44
CA ASP A 86 3.60 -2.90 -5.85
C ASP A 86 4.23 -1.58 -6.34
N ASN A 87 4.86 -0.79 -5.48
CA ASN A 87 5.31 0.57 -5.80
C ASN A 87 6.23 0.61 -7.04
N PHE A 88 7.32 -0.14 -7.03
CA PHE A 88 8.26 -0.13 -8.17
C PHE A 88 7.65 -0.79 -9.42
N ALA A 89 6.81 -1.83 -9.26
CA ALA A 89 6.12 -2.49 -10.36
C ALA A 89 5.12 -1.54 -11.04
N ASN A 90 4.34 -0.79 -10.27
CA ASN A 90 3.44 0.24 -10.78
C ASN A 90 4.22 1.35 -11.53
N ASN A 91 5.37 1.77 -11.01
CA ASN A 91 6.24 2.74 -11.68
C ASN A 91 6.80 2.19 -13.00
N VAL A 92 7.14 0.90 -13.06
CA VAL A 92 7.56 0.25 -14.32
C VAL A 92 6.41 0.20 -15.31
N LEU A 93 5.20 -0.17 -14.89
CA LEU A 93 4.02 -0.19 -15.76
C LEU A 93 3.77 1.19 -16.39
N VAL A 94 3.84 2.24 -15.57
CA VAL A 94 3.59 3.63 -15.97
C VAL A 94 4.69 4.16 -16.91
N ASN A 95 5.96 3.98 -16.57
CA ASN A 95 7.07 4.63 -17.26
C ASN A 95 7.64 3.83 -18.44
N TYR A 96 7.54 2.49 -18.39
CA TYR A 96 8.18 1.59 -19.36
C TYR A 96 7.20 0.65 -20.07
N GLY A 97 5.92 0.69 -19.65
CA GLY A 97 4.84 -0.05 -20.30
C GLY A 97 4.74 -1.53 -19.94
N ASN A 98 3.70 -2.15 -20.49
CA ASN A 98 3.28 -3.50 -20.10
C ASN A 98 4.32 -4.60 -20.37
N THR A 99 5.14 -4.49 -21.42
CA THR A 99 6.15 -5.51 -21.73
C THR A 99 7.20 -5.63 -20.63
N ARG A 100 7.71 -4.49 -20.13
CA ARG A 100 8.68 -4.47 -19.05
C ARG A 100 8.05 -4.86 -17.70
N TYR A 101 6.84 -4.39 -17.44
CA TYR A 101 6.08 -4.80 -16.26
C TYR A 101 5.88 -6.34 -16.22
N ARG A 102 5.52 -6.96 -17.34
CA ARG A 102 5.33 -8.42 -17.41
C ARG A 102 6.61 -9.21 -17.16
N SER A 103 7.78 -8.67 -17.48
CA SER A 103 9.06 -9.33 -17.15
C SER A 103 9.30 -9.46 -15.62
N LEU A 104 8.59 -8.69 -14.78
CA LEU A 104 8.64 -8.79 -13.31
C LEU A 104 7.63 -9.78 -12.75
N THR A 105 6.43 -9.76 -13.33
CA THR A 105 5.24 -10.37 -12.74
C THR A 105 4.85 -11.71 -13.37
N HIS A 106 5.43 -12.04 -14.53
CA HIS A 106 5.11 -13.25 -15.28
C HIS A 106 6.36 -14.11 -15.53
N GLY A 107 6.16 -15.37 -15.88
CA GLY A 107 7.24 -16.32 -16.18
C GLY A 107 8.21 -16.46 -15.00
N ASP A 108 9.48 -16.22 -15.27
CA ASP A 108 10.58 -16.29 -14.29
C ASP A 108 10.93 -14.90 -13.70
N GLY A 109 10.00 -13.95 -13.72
CA GLY A 109 10.21 -12.63 -13.15
C GLY A 109 10.61 -12.70 -11.66
N PHE A 110 11.60 -11.89 -11.26
CA PHE A 110 12.20 -11.98 -9.93
C PHE A 110 11.20 -11.72 -8.79
N LEU A 111 10.26 -10.77 -8.97
CA LEU A 111 9.22 -10.49 -7.98
C LEU A 111 8.27 -11.69 -7.82
N ARG A 112 7.87 -12.28 -8.94
CA ARG A 112 7.04 -13.48 -8.93
C ARG A 112 7.74 -14.65 -8.25
N ASN A 113 9.01 -14.87 -8.55
CA ASN A 113 9.82 -15.93 -7.95
C ASN A 113 10.00 -15.72 -6.44
N PHE A 114 10.23 -14.48 -6.02
CA PHE A 114 10.30 -14.13 -4.61
C PHE A 114 8.99 -14.46 -3.86
N LEU A 115 7.84 -14.01 -4.39
CA LEU A 115 6.54 -14.28 -3.76
C LEU A 115 6.16 -15.77 -3.82
N LYS A 116 6.55 -16.49 -4.86
CA LYS A 116 6.40 -17.95 -4.91
C LYS A 116 7.19 -18.62 -3.80
N THR A 117 8.41 -18.16 -3.52
CA THR A 117 9.21 -18.66 -2.40
C THR A 117 8.52 -18.34 -1.06
N VAL A 118 7.95 -17.14 -0.89
CA VAL A 118 7.13 -16.82 0.30
C VAL A 118 6.01 -17.84 0.45
N LYS A 119 5.26 -18.11 -0.62
CA LYS A 119 4.16 -19.09 -0.61
C LYS A 119 4.62 -20.50 -0.20
N ASP A 120 5.76 -20.96 -0.68
CA ASP A 120 6.28 -22.29 -0.39
C ASP A 120 6.60 -22.51 1.10
N TYR A 121 6.71 -21.40 1.87
CA TYR A 121 6.98 -21.44 3.31
C TYR A 121 5.77 -21.11 4.21
N THR A 122 4.59 -20.84 3.64
CA THR A 122 3.42 -20.40 4.45
C THR A 122 2.83 -21.49 5.34
N ASP A 123 2.93 -22.74 4.98
CA ASP A 123 2.48 -23.88 5.80
C ASP A 123 3.56 -24.39 6.78
N ARG A 124 4.74 -23.80 6.77
CA ARG A 124 5.91 -24.30 7.55
C ARG A 124 6.45 -23.27 8.53
N VAL A 125 6.74 -22.07 8.06
CA VAL A 125 7.48 -21.02 8.79
C VAL A 125 6.71 -19.71 8.78
N VAL A 126 6.25 -19.23 7.62
CA VAL A 126 5.50 -17.97 7.48
C VAL A 126 4.05 -18.20 7.87
N GLU A 127 3.74 -18.11 9.17
CA GLU A 127 2.41 -18.43 9.70
C GLU A 127 1.43 -17.26 9.58
N ARG A 128 1.94 -16.03 9.57
CA ARG A 128 1.17 -14.80 9.38
C ARG A 128 1.81 -13.92 8.31
N MET A 129 0.95 -13.26 7.55
CA MET A 129 1.40 -12.32 6.54
C MET A 129 0.46 -11.13 6.47
N TYR A 130 1.03 -9.93 6.32
CA TYR A 130 0.31 -8.70 6.07
C TYR A 130 0.99 -7.98 4.90
N ILE A 131 0.20 -7.62 3.89
CA ILE A 131 0.70 -7.01 2.66
C ILE A 131 -0.04 -5.70 2.46
N THR A 132 0.70 -4.61 2.23
CA THR A 132 0.16 -3.30 1.85
C THR A 132 0.69 -2.87 0.49
N GLY A 133 -0.14 -2.15 -0.24
CA GLY A 133 0.18 -1.59 -1.55
C GLY A 133 -0.88 -0.58 -1.97
N VAL A 134 -0.66 0.07 -3.11
CA VAL A 134 -1.55 1.13 -3.61
C VAL A 134 -2.71 0.56 -4.41
N SER A 135 -2.49 -0.50 -5.19
CA SER A 135 -3.51 -1.06 -6.08
C SER A 135 -3.48 -2.59 -6.15
N PRO A 136 -4.61 -3.25 -6.46
CA PRO A 136 -4.67 -4.70 -6.58
C PRO A 136 -4.05 -5.24 -7.87
N VAL A 137 -3.68 -4.39 -8.83
CA VAL A 137 -3.26 -4.78 -10.20
C VAL A 137 -2.05 -5.73 -10.18
N THR A 138 -0.99 -5.33 -9.49
CA THR A 138 0.23 -6.16 -9.42
C THR A 138 -0.02 -7.49 -8.71
N MET A 139 -0.87 -7.52 -7.68
CA MET A 139 -1.21 -8.76 -6.98
C MET A 139 -1.99 -9.71 -7.89
N ASP A 140 -2.91 -9.21 -8.71
CA ASP A 140 -3.67 -10.02 -9.67
C ASP A 140 -2.74 -10.69 -10.68
N ASP A 141 -1.82 -9.94 -11.27
CA ASP A 141 -0.83 -10.46 -12.22
C ASP A 141 0.13 -11.49 -11.60
N LEU A 142 0.34 -11.43 -10.27
CA LEU A 142 1.16 -12.37 -9.51
C LEU A 142 0.38 -13.61 -9.02
N THR A 143 -0.96 -13.64 -9.11
CA THR A 143 -1.82 -14.68 -8.51
C THR A 143 -1.50 -16.10 -8.98
N SER A 144 -1.03 -16.29 -10.20
CA SER A 144 -0.63 -17.62 -10.69
C SER A 144 0.55 -18.23 -9.89
N GLY A 145 1.32 -17.40 -9.18
CA GLY A 145 2.41 -17.80 -8.27
C GLY A 145 2.11 -17.56 -6.78
N PHE A 146 1.14 -16.68 -6.48
CA PHE A 146 0.88 -16.22 -5.12
C PHE A 146 -0.63 -16.04 -4.86
N ASN A 147 -1.37 -17.14 -4.79
CA ASN A 147 -2.83 -17.16 -4.62
C ASN A 147 -3.28 -17.43 -3.17
N ILE A 148 -2.50 -17.01 -2.19
CA ILE A 148 -2.75 -17.26 -0.77
C ILE A 148 -3.19 -16.00 -0.02
N ALA A 149 -3.01 -14.81 -0.61
CA ALA A 149 -3.45 -13.56 -0.02
C ALA A 149 -4.97 -13.38 -0.21
N SER A 150 -5.64 -12.87 0.83
CA SER A 150 -7.03 -12.44 0.78
C SER A 150 -7.08 -10.93 0.78
N ASN A 151 -7.67 -10.32 -0.26
CA ASN A 151 -7.86 -8.88 -0.31
C ASN A 151 -8.88 -8.45 0.75
N GLN A 152 -8.46 -7.56 1.65
CA GLN A 152 -9.26 -7.03 2.74
C GLN A 152 -9.66 -5.56 2.53
N SER A 153 -9.23 -4.93 1.44
CA SER A 153 -9.40 -3.49 1.21
C SER A 153 -10.87 -3.04 1.20
N THR A 154 -11.77 -3.92 0.74
CA THR A 154 -13.22 -3.64 0.69
C THR A 154 -14.03 -4.41 1.73
N ASN A 155 -13.35 -5.09 2.66
CA ASN A 155 -14.02 -5.86 3.72
C ASN A 155 -14.64 -4.91 4.76
N PRO A 156 -15.97 -4.99 5.02
CA PRO A 156 -16.65 -4.09 5.95
C PRO A 156 -16.11 -4.14 7.38
N VAL A 157 -15.53 -5.25 7.81
CA VAL A 157 -14.90 -5.39 9.14
C VAL A 157 -13.75 -4.39 9.33
N PHE A 158 -13.08 -4.02 8.23
CA PHE A 158 -11.92 -3.10 8.24
C PHE A 158 -12.24 -1.71 7.70
N ASN A 159 -13.53 -1.39 7.46
CA ASN A 159 -13.93 -0.09 6.92
C ASN A 159 -13.41 1.10 7.76
N ASN A 160 -13.37 0.92 9.08
CA ASN A 160 -12.94 1.94 10.03
C ASN A 160 -11.50 1.73 10.53
N MET A 161 -10.71 0.89 9.87
CA MET A 161 -9.33 0.62 10.28
C MET A 161 -8.39 1.78 9.94
N ILE A 162 -8.68 2.51 8.88
CA ILE A 162 -7.89 3.63 8.37
C ILE A 162 -8.80 4.84 8.25
N GLY A 163 -8.31 6.02 8.69
CA GLY A 163 -9.09 7.24 8.75
C GLY A 163 -9.55 7.55 10.18
N PHE A 164 -10.23 8.68 10.33
CA PHE A 164 -10.85 9.10 11.59
C PHE A 164 -12.36 9.24 11.43
N THR A 165 -13.10 8.84 12.45
CA THR A 165 -14.50 9.25 12.59
C THR A 165 -14.59 10.73 12.95
N GLU A 166 -15.72 11.39 12.67
CA GLU A 166 -15.93 12.78 13.11
C GLU A 166 -15.77 12.93 14.63
N ALA A 167 -16.16 11.91 15.41
CA ALA A 167 -15.99 11.90 16.85
C ALA A 167 -14.50 11.94 17.27
N GLU A 168 -13.64 11.16 16.60
CA GLU A 168 -12.19 11.14 16.87
C GLU A 168 -11.53 12.47 16.45
N VAL A 169 -11.93 13.04 15.30
CA VAL A 169 -11.47 14.37 14.88
C VAL A 169 -11.85 15.42 15.91
N ARG A 170 -13.10 15.38 16.41
CA ARG A 170 -13.60 16.27 17.46
C ARG A 170 -12.80 16.13 18.75
N GLU A 171 -12.54 14.90 19.18
CA GLU A 171 -11.74 14.63 20.38
C GLU A 171 -10.31 15.17 20.25
N LEU A 172 -9.67 14.99 19.09
CA LEU A 172 -8.35 15.54 18.80
C LEU A 172 -8.32 17.07 18.88
N LEU A 173 -9.31 17.75 18.29
CA LEU A 173 -9.40 19.22 18.33
C LEU A 173 -9.68 19.74 19.74
N GLU A 174 -10.61 19.11 20.49
CA GLU A 174 -10.90 19.47 21.87
C GLU A 174 -9.70 19.28 22.79
N TYR A 175 -8.90 18.23 22.58
CA TYR A 175 -7.65 18.03 23.33
C TYR A 175 -6.71 19.24 23.19
N TYR A 176 -6.48 19.74 21.96
CA TYR A 176 -5.63 20.91 21.75
C TYR A 176 -6.29 22.22 22.22
N ARG A 177 -7.62 22.32 22.15
CA ARG A 177 -8.34 23.45 22.65
C ARG A 177 -8.24 23.58 24.16
N GLN A 178 -8.37 22.50 24.90
CA GLN A 178 -8.20 22.47 26.38
C GLN A 178 -6.78 22.87 26.80
N GLN A 179 -5.79 22.67 25.94
CA GLN A 179 -4.42 23.15 26.16
C GLN A 179 -4.20 24.61 25.74
N GLY A 180 -5.23 25.30 25.30
CA GLY A 180 -5.12 26.67 24.81
C GLY A 180 -4.41 26.86 23.50
N LYS A 181 -4.19 25.75 22.74
CA LYS A 181 -3.51 25.75 21.44
C LYS A 181 -4.44 25.95 20.26
N ILE A 182 -5.74 25.79 20.46
CA ILE A 182 -6.80 26.07 19.49
C ILE A 182 -7.75 27.12 20.12
N ILE A 183 -7.97 28.21 19.39
CA ILE A 183 -8.81 29.32 19.83
C ILE A 183 -10.22 29.31 19.21
N HIS A 184 -10.32 28.77 17.97
CA HIS A 184 -11.62 28.69 17.28
C HIS A 184 -12.50 27.58 17.86
N PRO A 185 -13.84 27.74 17.77
CA PRO A 185 -14.78 26.68 18.10
C PRO A 185 -14.51 25.41 17.27
N VAL A 186 -14.57 24.24 17.90
CA VAL A 186 -14.31 22.96 17.23
C VAL A 186 -15.29 22.74 16.08
N ASP A 187 -16.56 23.14 16.22
CA ASP A 187 -17.57 23.00 15.18
C ASP A 187 -17.23 23.80 13.90
N GLU A 188 -16.60 24.96 14.05
CA GLU A 188 -16.14 25.75 12.90
C GLU A 188 -15.01 25.02 12.16
N LEU A 189 -14.03 24.48 12.89
CA LEU A 189 -12.91 23.74 12.29
C LEU A 189 -13.39 22.47 11.60
N ILE A 190 -14.31 21.73 12.19
CA ILE A 190 -14.93 20.55 11.56
C ILE A 190 -15.68 20.95 10.30
N SER A 191 -16.43 22.05 10.33
CA SER A 191 -17.16 22.54 9.15
C SER A 191 -16.22 22.94 8.01
N MET A 192 -15.03 23.46 8.30
CA MET A 192 -13.99 23.76 7.31
C MET A 192 -13.38 22.51 6.71
N MET A 193 -13.10 21.50 7.53
CA MET A 193 -12.45 20.25 7.10
C MET A 193 -13.41 19.33 6.34
N LYS A 194 -14.68 19.29 6.70
CA LYS A 194 -15.65 18.31 6.22
C LYS A 194 -15.76 18.25 4.70
N PRO A 195 -15.88 19.36 3.94
CA PRO A 195 -15.97 19.32 2.47
C PRO A 195 -14.73 18.78 1.78
N TRP A 196 -13.58 18.72 2.46
CA TRP A 196 -12.29 18.37 1.90
C TRP A 196 -11.82 16.98 2.32
N TYR A 197 -12.12 16.53 3.53
CA TYR A 197 -11.46 15.40 4.16
C TYR A 197 -12.42 14.27 4.55
N ASP A 198 -13.73 14.53 4.58
CA ASP A 198 -14.77 13.56 4.90
C ASP A 198 -15.19 12.74 3.65
N ASN A 199 -16.09 11.80 3.85
CA ASN A 199 -16.74 10.96 2.82
C ASN A 199 -15.93 9.74 2.32
N TYR A 200 -14.89 9.33 3.03
CA TYR A 200 -14.23 8.07 2.71
C TYR A 200 -15.05 6.88 3.23
N CYS A 201 -15.35 5.94 2.33
CA CYS A 201 -15.99 4.67 2.67
C CYS A 201 -15.32 3.58 1.83
N PHE A 202 -14.63 2.65 2.48
CA PHE A 202 -13.85 1.62 1.81
C PHE A 202 -14.65 0.39 1.43
N SER A 203 -15.82 0.18 2.04
CA SER A 203 -16.69 -0.96 1.77
C SER A 203 -18.07 -0.53 1.26
N GLY A 204 -18.48 -1.03 0.10
CA GLY A 204 -19.84 -0.79 -0.42
C GLY A 204 -20.96 -1.31 0.50
N ARG A 205 -20.65 -2.20 1.46
CA ARG A 205 -21.61 -2.68 2.47
C ARG A 205 -21.74 -1.71 3.65
N SER A 206 -20.77 -0.83 3.83
CA SER A 206 -20.72 0.17 4.92
C SER A 206 -21.20 1.57 4.48
N LEU A 207 -21.77 1.72 3.30
CA LEU A 207 -22.28 3.01 2.78
C LEU A 207 -23.34 3.69 3.65
N LYS A 208 -23.98 2.93 4.57
CA LYS A 208 -24.95 3.46 5.54
C LYS A 208 -24.31 3.83 6.87
N GLU A 209 -23.06 3.52 7.06
CA GLU A 209 -22.27 3.90 8.23
C GLU A 209 -21.79 5.36 8.08
N LEU A 210 -21.27 5.90 9.17
CA LEU A 210 -20.68 7.23 9.11
C LEU A 210 -19.42 7.21 8.23
N PRO A 211 -19.24 8.20 7.34
CA PRO A 211 -18.05 8.31 6.54
C PRO A 211 -16.83 8.61 7.41
N MET A 212 -15.67 8.29 6.88
CA MET A 212 -14.38 8.50 7.54
C MET A 212 -13.69 9.73 6.97
N TYR A 213 -13.01 10.47 7.83
CA TYR A 213 -12.08 11.52 7.43
C TYR A 213 -10.74 10.93 7.03
N ASN A 214 -10.12 11.47 5.99
CA ASN A 214 -8.73 11.16 5.64
C ASN A 214 -7.81 11.59 6.79
N SER A 215 -7.16 10.63 7.44
CA SER A 215 -6.35 10.89 8.64
C SER A 215 -5.15 11.79 8.37
N ASP A 216 -4.51 11.64 7.21
CA ASP A 216 -3.34 12.42 6.83
C ASP A 216 -3.71 13.89 6.61
N MET A 217 -4.82 14.14 5.91
CA MET A 217 -5.35 15.48 5.70
C MET A 217 -5.80 16.16 7.00
N VAL A 218 -6.40 15.41 7.93
CA VAL A 218 -6.77 15.93 9.25
C VAL A 218 -5.51 16.34 10.01
N LEU A 219 -4.47 15.49 10.02
CA LEU A 219 -3.22 15.79 10.71
C LEU A 219 -2.49 16.98 10.06
N TYR A 220 -2.51 17.08 8.73
CA TYR A 220 -1.98 18.23 8.01
C TYR A 220 -2.67 19.54 8.45
N PHE A 221 -4.02 19.55 8.45
CA PHE A 221 -4.80 20.71 8.90
C PHE A 221 -4.44 21.10 10.33
N VAL A 222 -4.45 20.13 11.25
CA VAL A 222 -4.17 20.38 12.68
C VAL A 222 -2.75 20.93 12.86
N ASN A 223 -1.75 20.35 12.21
CA ASN A 223 -0.36 20.82 12.28
C ASN A 223 -0.21 22.25 11.75
N SER A 224 -0.83 22.56 10.60
CA SER A 224 -0.83 23.90 10.04
C SER A 224 -1.51 24.90 10.99
N TYR A 225 -2.67 24.54 11.50
CA TYR A 225 -3.42 25.37 12.42
C TYR A 225 -2.67 25.63 13.74
N LEU A 226 -2.06 24.61 14.32
CA LEU A 226 -1.26 24.76 15.56
C LEU A 226 -0.06 25.68 15.38
N SER A 227 0.49 25.77 14.17
CA SER A 227 1.66 26.60 13.84
C SER A 227 1.29 28.06 13.61
N THR A 228 0.12 28.32 13.01
CA THR A 228 -0.24 29.66 12.51
C THR A 228 -1.48 30.27 13.20
N GLN A 229 -2.26 29.45 13.93
CA GLN A 229 -3.60 29.75 14.46
C GLN A 229 -4.63 30.07 13.35
N LEU A 230 -4.32 29.69 12.11
CA LEU A 230 -5.17 29.86 10.95
C LEU A 230 -5.28 28.53 10.18
N PRO A 231 -6.41 28.28 9.51
CA PRO A 231 -6.51 27.17 8.56
C PRO A 231 -5.41 27.24 7.48
N PRO A 232 -4.97 26.12 6.92
CA PRO A 232 -4.02 26.14 5.82
C PRO A 232 -4.61 26.89 4.61
N GLU A 233 -3.80 27.70 3.92
CA GLU A 233 -4.21 28.39 2.69
C GLU A 233 -4.62 27.40 1.60
N ASN A 234 -3.93 26.28 1.51
CA ASN A 234 -4.29 25.16 0.65
C ASN A 234 -4.79 24.01 1.53
N MET A 235 -6.05 23.66 1.38
CA MET A 235 -6.68 22.58 2.15
C MET A 235 -6.13 21.19 1.80
N LEU A 236 -5.42 21.04 0.66
CA LEU A 236 -4.78 19.79 0.26
C LEU A 236 -3.28 19.85 0.49
N ASP A 237 -2.75 18.89 1.25
CA ASP A 237 -1.31 18.72 1.41
C ASP A 237 -0.67 18.41 0.04
N THR A 238 0.38 19.13 -0.29
CA THR A 238 1.14 18.90 -1.53
C THR A 238 1.79 17.53 -1.58
N ASN A 239 2.09 16.92 -0.44
CA ASN A 239 2.66 15.58 -0.36
C ASN A 239 1.64 14.47 -0.67
N CYS A 240 0.34 14.75 -0.46
CA CYS A 240 -0.75 13.83 -0.77
C CYS A 240 -1.34 14.05 -2.17
N ARG A 241 -0.76 14.97 -2.96
CA ARG A 241 -1.20 15.11 -4.34
C ARG A 241 -0.96 13.82 -5.10
N THR A 242 -2.02 13.32 -5.68
CA THR A 242 -1.95 12.23 -6.66
C THR A 242 -0.86 12.57 -7.67
N ASP A 243 0.03 11.62 -7.93
CA ASP A 243 1.05 11.80 -8.97
C ASP A 243 0.35 11.96 -10.33
N TYR A 244 0.21 13.22 -10.75
CA TYR A 244 -0.45 13.56 -12.01
C TYR A 244 0.18 12.86 -13.22
N ASN A 245 1.45 12.48 -13.14
CA ASN A 245 2.10 11.72 -14.20
C ASN A 245 1.57 10.30 -14.25
N LYS A 246 1.32 9.67 -13.10
CA LYS A 246 0.67 8.35 -13.03
C LYS A 246 -0.75 8.43 -13.58
N LEU A 247 -1.54 9.40 -13.15
CA LEU A 247 -2.90 9.58 -13.63
C LEU A 247 -2.94 9.84 -15.15
N ARG A 248 -2.08 10.74 -15.64
CA ARG A 248 -1.95 11.02 -17.08
C ARG A 248 -1.59 9.77 -17.89
N HIS A 249 -0.65 8.97 -17.40
CA HIS A 249 -0.26 7.73 -18.07
C HIS A 249 -1.38 6.70 -18.10
N LEU A 250 -2.13 6.57 -17.00
CA LEU A 250 -3.30 5.68 -16.92
C LEU A 250 -4.40 6.09 -17.89
N ILE A 251 -4.61 7.41 -18.08
CA ILE A 251 -5.54 7.94 -19.09
C ILE A 251 -5.05 7.60 -20.51
N LEU A 252 -3.73 7.70 -20.76
CA LEU A 252 -3.13 7.46 -22.07
C LEU A 252 -2.98 5.97 -22.43
N ILE A 253 -3.03 5.06 -21.46
CA ILE A 253 -3.05 3.59 -21.70
C ILE A 253 -4.32 3.17 -22.47
N ASP A 254 -5.39 3.96 -22.41
CA ASP A 254 -6.59 3.73 -23.21
C ASP A 254 -6.31 3.98 -24.71
N LYS A 255 -5.93 2.91 -25.43
CA LYS A 255 -5.72 2.93 -26.89
C LYS A 255 -6.98 3.33 -27.68
N ASN A 256 -8.15 3.30 -27.07
CA ASN A 256 -9.44 3.64 -27.65
C ASN A 256 -9.84 5.12 -27.38
N PHE A 257 -8.89 5.98 -27.13
CA PHE A 257 -9.00 7.44 -26.99
C PHE A 257 -10.42 7.93 -26.63
N GLY A 258 -10.73 8.04 -25.36
CA GLY A 258 -11.91 8.77 -24.94
C GLY A 258 -12.67 8.23 -23.73
N LYS A 259 -12.69 6.92 -23.45
CA LYS A 259 -13.48 6.39 -22.32
C LYS A 259 -12.91 6.80 -20.97
N ASN A 260 -11.61 6.61 -20.76
CA ASN A 260 -10.98 6.97 -19.48
C ASN A 260 -10.95 8.49 -19.28
N ALA A 261 -10.69 9.25 -20.36
CA ALA A 261 -10.78 10.71 -20.33
C ALA A 261 -12.20 11.20 -20.03
N SER A 262 -13.24 10.55 -20.59
CA SER A 262 -14.64 10.90 -20.32
C SER A 262 -15.05 10.64 -18.85
N ILE A 263 -14.52 9.59 -18.21
CA ILE A 263 -14.74 9.32 -16.77
C ILE A 263 -14.14 10.45 -15.92
N ILE A 264 -12.91 10.87 -16.22
CA ILE A 264 -12.29 12.01 -15.52
C ILE A 264 -13.09 13.29 -15.75
N GLN A 265 -13.55 13.54 -16.99
CA GLN A 265 -14.40 14.69 -17.28
C GLN A 265 -15.74 14.63 -16.53
N GLU A 266 -16.34 13.44 -16.38
CA GLU A 266 -17.55 13.23 -15.59
C GLU A 266 -17.30 13.61 -14.12
N ILE A 267 -16.20 13.13 -13.50
CA ILE A 267 -15.83 13.49 -12.13
C ILE A 267 -15.62 15.00 -11.99
N ILE A 268 -14.90 15.63 -12.91
CA ILE A 268 -14.65 17.09 -12.86
C ILE A 268 -15.94 17.90 -12.97
N THR A 269 -16.89 17.46 -13.79
CA THR A 269 -18.11 18.24 -14.06
C THR A 269 -19.27 17.95 -13.12
N GLN A 270 -19.37 16.73 -12.63
CA GLN A 270 -20.47 16.25 -11.78
C GLN A 270 -20.07 16.08 -10.31
N GLY A 271 -18.75 16.07 -10.03
CA GLY A 271 -18.21 15.80 -8.70
C GLY A 271 -18.13 14.32 -8.35
N GLU A 272 -18.71 13.44 -9.17
CA GLU A 272 -18.77 12.00 -8.92
C GLU A 272 -18.83 11.18 -10.21
N THR A 273 -18.52 9.90 -10.11
CA THR A 273 -18.84 8.88 -11.11
C THR A 273 -19.25 7.60 -10.41
N VAL A 274 -20.14 6.83 -11.04
CA VAL A 274 -20.65 5.57 -10.49
C VAL A 274 -20.02 4.39 -11.22
N GLY A 275 -19.55 3.39 -10.48
CA GLY A 275 -18.98 2.17 -11.03
C GLY A 275 -19.00 1.01 -10.03
N ARG A 276 -18.78 -0.19 -10.54
CA ARG A 276 -18.61 -1.37 -9.69
C ARG A 276 -17.14 -1.52 -9.33
N ILE A 277 -16.81 -1.42 -8.04
CA ILE A 277 -15.43 -1.63 -7.58
C ILE A 277 -15.04 -3.10 -7.73
N LYS A 278 -13.95 -3.32 -8.44
CA LYS A 278 -13.31 -4.62 -8.64
C LYS A 278 -12.20 -4.80 -7.61
N GLU A 279 -12.20 -5.94 -6.93
CA GLU A 279 -11.19 -6.27 -5.94
C GLU A 279 -9.86 -6.73 -6.55
N SER A 280 -9.88 -7.14 -7.83
CA SER A 280 -8.74 -7.68 -8.54
C SER A 280 -8.97 -7.57 -10.05
N PHE A 281 -7.95 -7.17 -10.79
CA PHE A 281 -7.91 -7.14 -12.26
C PHE A 281 -6.47 -7.00 -12.76
N PRO A 282 -6.12 -7.64 -13.90
CA PRO A 282 -4.77 -7.59 -14.44
C PRO A 282 -4.46 -6.26 -15.14
N ALA A 283 -3.18 -5.92 -15.24
CA ALA A 283 -2.72 -4.67 -15.88
C ALA A 283 -3.22 -4.50 -17.33
N VAL A 284 -3.39 -5.60 -18.06
CA VAL A 284 -3.88 -5.56 -19.45
C VAL A 284 -5.34 -5.10 -19.57
N GLU A 285 -6.10 -5.15 -18.51
CA GLU A 285 -7.52 -4.81 -18.46
C GLU A 285 -7.81 -3.45 -17.81
N ILE A 286 -6.79 -2.68 -17.44
CA ILE A 286 -6.96 -1.36 -16.78
C ILE A 286 -7.85 -0.42 -17.62
N ALA A 287 -7.80 -0.52 -18.95
CA ALA A 287 -8.62 0.32 -19.85
C ALA A 287 -10.13 -0.02 -19.85
N GLN A 288 -10.55 -1.12 -19.23
CA GLN A 288 -11.97 -1.40 -19.06
C GLN A 288 -12.59 -0.42 -18.05
N THR A 289 -13.79 0.06 -18.32
CA THR A 289 -14.46 1.13 -17.57
C THR A 289 -14.49 0.88 -16.06
N ASP A 290 -14.98 -0.31 -15.61
CA ASP A 290 -15.07 -0.61 -14.19
C ASP A 290 -13.70 -0.80 -13.54
N ASN A 291 -12.71 -1.33 -14.27
CA ASN A 291 -11.34 -1.48 -13.77
C ASN A 291 -10.68 -0.11 -13.60
N PHE A 292 -10.86 0.79 -14.55
CA PHE A 292 -10.34 2.16 -14.45
C PHE A 292 -10.99 2.92 -13.28
N LYS A 293 -12.32 2.85 -13.13
CA LYS A 293 -13.03 3.45 -11.98
C LYS A 293 -12.57 2.84 -10.65
N SER A 294 -12.34 1.53 -10.62
CA SER A 294 -11.79 0.85 -9.44
C SER A 294 -10.38 1.35 -9.10
N LEU A 295 -9.54 1.57 -10.12
CA LEU A 295 -8.19 2.10 -9.93
C LEU A 295 -8.22 3.52 -9.35
N LEU A 296 -9.12 4.39 -9.86
CA LEU A 296 -9.34 5.73 -9.30
C LEU A 296 -9.74 5.65 -7.82
N PHE A 297 -10.68 4.77 -7.49
CA PHE A 297 -11.09 4.52 -6.10
C PHE A 297 -9.90 4.12 -5.20
N TYR A 298 -9.04 3.19 -5.64
CA TYR A 298 -7.84 2.79 -4.89
C TYR A 298 -6.80 3.92 -4.76
N TYR A 299 -6.80 4.88 -5.68
CA TYR A 299 -5.97 6.09 -5.58
C TYR A 299 -6.62 7.22 -4.76
N GLY A 300 -7.82 7.02 -4.22
CA GLY A 300 -8.50 8.00 -3.39
C GLY A 300 -9.17 9.14 -4.19
N ILE A 301 -9.55 8.86 -5.43
CA ILE A 301 -10.24 9.80 -6.33
C ILE A 301 -11.71 9.43 -6.42
#